data_d33ec3a620fe52dfe95c7194e0b7cdb5
#
_entry.id   d33ec3a620fe52dfe95c7194e0b7cdb5
#
_cell.length_a   1.000
_cell.length_b   1.000
_cell.length_c   1.000
_cell.angle_alpha   90.00
_cell.angle_beta   90.00
_cell.angle_gamma   90.00
#
_symmetry.space_group_name_H-M   'P 1'
#
loop_
_entity.id
_entity.type
_entity.pdbx_description
1 polymer ?
#
loop_
_entity_poly.entity_id
_entity_poly.type
_entity_poly.pdbx_seq_one_letter_code
_entity_poly.pdbx_strand_id
1 'polypeptide(L)'
;VDHDQPKETRPGRVSHRGTGVTGRSKAGVGIDTEIAANAICLSACPYILAGGVERTVASSGRVGVHQHYFGESTILPAFIAVEDIQRGQAEVMAYLTRMGIGLGIMEHAMRTPPDQIYLLSQEELSEYDMVTAAK
;
A
#
# COMPACT_ATOMS: atom_id res chain seq x y z
N VAL A 1 49.01 3.67 0.23
CA VAL A 1 47.77 4.39 -0.14
C VAL A 1 46.61 3.53 0.23
N ASP A 2 45.95 3.82 1.39
CA ASP A 2 44.78 3.14 1.88
C ASP A 2 43.61 3.51 0.98
N HIS A 3 43.13 2.53 0.22
CA HIS A 3 41.83 2.60 -0.43
C HIS A 3 40.77 2.21 0.60
N ASP A 4 40.26 3.22 1.29
CA ASP A 4 39.09 3.09 2.14
C ASP A 4 37.87 2.81 1.24
N GLN A 5 37.57 1.54 1.04
CA GLN A 5 36.33 1.12 0.39
C GLN A 5 35.19 1.35 1.40
N PRO A 6 34.14 2.08 1.01
CA PRO A 6 32.98 2.21 1.89
C PRO A 6 32.38 0.83 2.14
N LYS A 7 32.26 0.47 3.44
CA LYS A 7 31.62 -0.75 3.88
C LYS A 7 30.19 -0.77 3.34
N GLU A 8 29.93 -1.71 2.46
CA GLU A 8 28.61 -2.02 1.94
C GLU A 8 27.70 -2.37 3.11
N THR A 9 26.84 -1.43 3.50
CA THR A 9 25.84 -1.64 4.53
C THR A 9 24.80 -2.61 4.01
N ARG A 10 24.71 -3.80 4.61
CA ARG A 10 23.67 -4.78 4.29
C ARG A 10 22.29 -4.13 4.42
N PRO A 11 21.40 -4.28 3.45
CA PRO A 11 20.06 -3.75 3.53
C PRO A 11 19.35 -4.31 4.78
N GLY A 12 18.92 -3.40 5.66
CA GLY A 12 18.17 -3.75 6.86
C GLY A 12 16.73 -4.12 6.49
N ARG A 13 16.17 -5.09 7.20
CA ARG A 13 14.75 -5.44 7.10
C ARG A 13 13.96 -4.52 8.01
N VAL A 14 13.05 -3.73 7.46
CA VAL A 14 12.10 -2.93 8.23
C VAL A 14 10.77 -3.69 8.30
N SER A 15 10.33 -4.02 9.51
CA SER A 15 9.05 -4.68 9.74
C SER A 15 8.10 -3.73 10.45
N HIS A 16 6.94 -3.49 9.87
CA HIS A 16 5.86 -2.75 10.52
C HIS A 16 4.94 -3.74 11.22
N ARG A 17 5.00 -3.76 12.55
CA ARG A 17 4.13 -4.64 13.36
C ARG A 17 2.66 -4.32 13.06
N GLY A 18 1.90 -5.34 12.71
CA GLY A 18 0.46 -5.27 12.54
C GLY A 18 -0.03 -4.98 11.11
N THR A 19 0.85 -4.70 10.15
CA THR A 19 0.45 -4.41 8.77
C THR A 19 0.63 -5.57 7.80
N GLY A 20 1.35 -6.60 8.18
CA GLY A 20 1.69 -7.71 7.27
C GLY A 20 2.66 -7.35 6.14
N VAL A 21 3.13 -6.10 6.10
CA VAL A 21 4.12 -5.62 5.10
C VAL A 21 5.50 -5.64 5.70
N THR A 22 6.46 -6.17 4.98
CA THR A 22 7.88 -6.04 5.29
C THR A 22 8.59 -5.25 4.20
N GLY A 23 9.47 -4.33 4.61
CA GLY A 23 10.26 -3.52 3.69
C GLY A 23 11.74 -3.89 3.74
N ARG A 24 12.40 -3.87 2.59
CA ARG A 24 13.86 -3.98 2.48
C ARG A 24 14.39 -2.72 1.84
N SER A 25 15.33 -2.07 2.51
CA SER A 25 16.03 -0.92 1.94
C SER A 25 17.15 -1.41 1.02
N LYS A 26 17.12 -0.97 -0.22
CA LYS A 26 18.29 -1.02 -1.11
C LYS A 26 19.10 0.27 -0.90
N ALA A 27 20.39 0.16 -0.74
CA ALA A 27 21.28 1.30 -0.42
C ALA A 27 20.98 2.54 -1.29
N GLY A 28 20.39 3.56 -0.68
CA GLY A 28 20.16 4.88 -1.26
C GLY A 28 19.04 5.02 -2.30
N VAL A 29 18.25 3.96 -2.63
CA VAL A 29 17.35 3.97 -3.81
C VAL A 29 15.89 3.62 -3.49
N GLY A 30 15.51 3.55 -2.24
CA GLY A 30 14.14 3.23 -1.85
C GLY A 30 14.00 1.90 -1.12
N ILE A 31 12.76 1.53 -0.83
CA ILE A 31 12.39 0.34 -0.03
C ILE A 31 11.57 -0.60 -0.91
N ASP A 32 11.90 -1.87 -0.87
CA ASP A 32 11.05 -2.92 -1.43
C ASP A 32 10.04 -3.38 -0.37
N THR A 33 8.84 -3.71 -0.80
CA THR A 33 7.77 -4.16 0.08
C THR A 33 7.30 -5.57 -0.29
N GLU A 34 6.92 -6.34 0.72
CA GLU A 34 6.54 -7.73 0.54
C GLU A 34 5.37 -8.10 1.46
N ILE A 35 4.40 -8.79 0.91
CA ILE A 35 3.40 -9.55 1.69
C ILE A 35 3.81 -11.01 1.64
N ALA A 36 4.25 -11.52 2.77
CA ALA A 36 4.71 -12.90 2.91
C ALA A 36 3.55 -13.91 2.79
N ALA A 37 3.90 -15.18 2.65
CA ALA A 37 2.93 -16.26 2.62
C ALA A 37 2.03 -16.22 3.88
N ASN A 38 0.73 -16.37 3.67
CA ASN A 38 -0.32 -16.31 4.70
C ASN A 38 -0.43 -14.97 5.46
N ALA A 39 0.31 -13.94 5.06
CA ALA A 39 0.17 -12.61 5.64
C ALA A 39 -1.04 -11.88 5.05
N ILE A 40 -1.60 -10.97 5.86
CA ILE A 40 -2.79 -10.19 5.54
C ILE A 40 -2.43 -8.71 5.53
N CYS A 41 -2.81 -8.01 4.46
CA CYS A 41 -2.58 -6.59 4.26
C CYS A 41 -3.90 -5.91 3.90
N LEU A 42 -4.58 -5.34 4.88
CA LEU A 42 -5.93 -4.80 4.75
C LEU A 42 -5.96 -3.31 5.09
N SER A 43 -7.00 -2.63 4.61
CA SER A 43 -7.32 -1.23 4.93
C SER A 43 -6.22 -0.25 4.51
N ALA A 44 -5.46 0.33 5.42
CA ALA A 44 -4.35 1.23 5.12
C ALA A 44 -3.08 0.52 4.63
N CYS A 45 -2.95 -0.78 4.90
CA CYS A 45 -1.77 -1.58 4.55
C CYS A 45 -1.46 -1.60 3.04
N PRO A 46 -2.42 -1.73 2.12
CA PRO A 46 -2.14 -1.68 0.68
C PRO A 46 -1.42 -0.42 0.22
N TYR A 47 -1.63 0.71 0.89
CA TYR A 47 -0.93 1.96 0.55
C TYR A 47 0.54 1.93 0.97
N ILE A 48 0.88 1.21 2.03
CA ILE A 48 2.28 0.96 2.43
C ILE A 48 2.94 0.04 1.41
N LEU A 49 2.24 -1.02 0.99
CA LEU A 49 2.72 -1.92 -0.08
C LEU A 49 3.02 -1.13 -1.37
N ALA A 50 2.10 -0.25 -1.77
CA ALA A 50 2.21 0.58 -2.98
C ALA A 50 3.46 1.48 -2.98
N GLY A 51 3.97 1.87 -1.83
CA GLY A 51 5.17 2.70 -1.70
C GLY A 51 6.48 1.97 -1.98
N GLY A 52 6.47 0.66 -2.16
CA GLY A 52 7.67 -0.12 -2.48
C GLY A 52 8.16 0.09 -3.91
N VAL A 53 9.47 0.08 -4.10
CA VAL A 53 10.10 0.09 -5.43
C VAL A 53 9.85 -1.24 -6.14
N GLU A 54 10.22 -2.34 -5.49
CA GLU A 54 9.76 -3.67 -5.85
C GLU A 54 8.68 -4.10 -4.86
N ARG A 55 7.59 -4.62 -5.38
CA ARG A 55 6.43 -5.04 -4.61
C ARG A 55 6.11 -6.48 -4.91
N THR A 56 6.06 -7.30 -3.88
CA THR A 56 5.75 -8.73 -4.03
C THR A 56 4.64 -9.14 -3.08
N VAL A 57 3.77 -9.99 -3.57
CA VAL A 57 2.70 -10.62 -2.77
C VAL A 57 2.77 -12.11 -3.02
N ALA A 58 3.00 -12.88 -1.95
CA ALA A 58 2.98 -14.33 -2.05
C ALA A 58 1.60 -14.83 -2.49
N SER A 59 1.54 -16.00 -3.14
CA SER A 59 0.28 -16.57 -3.65
C SER A 59 -0.79 -16.77 -2.57
N SER A 60 -0.39 -17.02 -1.33
CA SER A 60 -1.27 -17.12 -0.16
C SER A 60 -1.36 -15.82 0.65
N GLY A 61 -0.65 -14.76 0.25
CA GLY A 61 -0.79 -13.43 0.83
C GLY A 61 -2.11 -12.80 0.38
N ARG A 62 -2.72 -12.01 1.26
CA ARG A 62 -4.02 -11.37 1.00
C ARG A 62 -3.89 -9.86 1.10
N VAL A 63 -4.38 -9.17 0.08
CA VAL A 63 -4.45 -7.71 0.04
C VAL A 63 -5.92 -7.30 -0.11
N GLY A 64 -6.38 -6.44 0.77
CA GLY A 64 -7.78 -6.04 0.77
C GLY A 64 -7.98 -4.55 1.01
N VAL A 65 -9.03 -4.03 0.39
CA VAL A 65 -9.38 -2.62 0.39
C VAL A 65 -10.84 -2.40 0.81
N HIS A 66 -11.11 -1.23 1.32
CA HIS A 66 -12.46 -0.75 1.63
C HIS A 66 -12.47 0.80 1.69
N GLN A 67 -13.65 1.37 1.86
CA GLN A 67 -13.81 2.80 2.06
C GLN A 67 -13.01 3.28 3.27
N HIS A 68 -12.45 4.49 3.18
CA HIS A 68 -11.85 5.15 4.33
C HIS A 68 -12.97 5.50 5.33
N TYR A 69 -12.77 5.10 6.56
CA TYR A 69 -13.64 5.47 7.68
C TYR A 69 -13.02 6.67 8.40
N PHE A 70 -13.68 7.79 8.27
CA PHE A 70 -13.46 8.96 9.11
C PHE A 70 -14.57 8.93 10.15
N GLY A 71 -14.28 8.59 11.39
CA GLY A 71 -15.27 8.37 12.45
C GLY A 71 -16.45 9.35 12.40
N GLU A 72 -17.59 8.95 12.93
CA GLU A 72 -18.78 9.78 12.98
C GLU A 72 -18.47 11.07 13.76
N SER A 73 -18.34 12.19 13.07
CA SER A 73 -18.30 13.50 13.69
C SER A 73 -19.74 14.00 13.85
N THR A 74 -20.26 13.92 15.08
CA THR A 74 -21.56 14.50 15.43
C THR A 74 -21.52 16.03 15.47
N ILE A 75 -20.34 16.63 15.28
CA ILE A 75 -20.08 18.07 15.46
C ILE A 75 -20.00 18.82 14.13
N LEU A 76 -19.58 18.14 13.03
CA LEU A 76 -19.43 18.76 11.71
C LEU A 76 -20.69 18.60 10.85
N PRO A 77 -21.12 19.65 10.14
CA PRO A 77 -22.16 19.54 9.13
C PRO A 77 -21.79 18.50 8.06
N ALA A 78 -22.76 17.73 7.59
CA ALA A 78 -22.55 16.65 6.63
C ALA A 78 -21.79 17.06 5.35
N PHE A 79 -22.02 18.28 4.86
CA PHE A 79 -21.33 18.78 3.66
C PHE A 79 -19.83 18.98 3.87
N ILE A 80 -19.39 19.37 5.07
CA ILE A 80 -17.96 19.50 5.41
C ILE A 80 -17.32 18.10 5.46
N ALA A 81 -18.01 17.12 6.05
CA ALA A 81 -17.52 15.75 6.11
C ALA A 81 -17.37 15.15 4.71
N VAL A 82 -18.31 15.41 3.80
CA VAL A 82 -18.22 14.99 2.39
C VAL A 82 -17.04 15.64 1.68
N GLU A 83 -16.81 16.92 1.86
CA GLU A 83 -15.67 17.64 1.28
C GLU A 83 -14.33 17.04 1.73
N ASP A 84 -14.18 16.77 3.03
CA ASP A 84 -12.96 16.18 3.59
C ASP A 84 -12.72 14.76 3.07
N ILE A 85 -13.77 13.96 2.92
CA ILE A 85 -13.69 12.63 2.34
C ILE A 85 -13.21 12.70 0.90
N GLN A 86 -13.82 13.56 0.09
CA GLN A 86 -13.43 13.72 -1.32
C GLN A 86 -11.98 14.20 -1.47
N ARG A 87 -11.54 15.14 -0.64
CA ARG A 87 -10.16 15.61 -0.61
C ARG A 87 -9.19 14.49 -0.25
N GLY A 88 -9.49 13.72 0.79
CA GLY A 88 -8.68 12.57 1.19
C GLY A 88 -8.59 11.51 0.09
N GLN A 89 -9.69 11.23 -0.61
CA GLN A 89 -9.67 10.31 -1.75
C GLN A 89 -8.80 10.83 -2.89
N ALA A 90 -8.88 12.13 -3.20
CA ALA A 90 -8.05 12.75 -4.23
C ALA A 90 -6.55 12.65 -3.89
N GLU A 91 -6.18 12.85 -2.64
CA GLU A 91 -4.79 12.69 -2.17
C GLU A 91 -4.29 11.25 -2.31
N VAL A 92 -5.12 10.26 -1.96
CA VAL A 92 -4.79 8.83 -2.13
C VAL A 92 -4.63 8.49 -3.62
N MET A 93 -5.53 8.95 -4.48
CA MET A 93 -5.42 8.73 -5.93
C MET A 93 -4.15 9.35 -6.50
N ALA A 94 -3.81 10.58 -6.08
CA ALA A 94 -2.57 11.23 -6.48
C ALA A 94 -1.32 10.46 -6.00
N TYR A 95 -1.34 9.95 -4.79
CA TYR A 95 -0.28 9.10 -4.24
C TYR A 95 -0.12 7.81 -5.06
N LEU A 96 -1.20 7.07 -5.29
CA LEU A 96 -1.18 5.82 -6.06
C LEU A 96 -0.66 6.06 -7.49
N THR A 97 -1.08 7.14 -8.12
CA THR A 97 -0.60 7.53 -9.45
C THR A 97 0.92 7.76 -9.44
N ARG A 98 1.45 8.49 -8.44
CA ARG A 98 2.90 8.69 -8.28
C ARG A 98 3.66 7.38 -8.05
N MET A 99 3.04 6.40 -7.39
CA MET A 99 3.64 5.08 -7.14
C MET A 99 3.48 4.14 -8.35
N GLY A 100 2.85 4.58 -9.44
CA GLY A 100 2.62 3.78 -10.63
C GLY A 100 1.52 2.73 -10.48
N ILE A 101 0.62 2.93 -9.52
CA ILE A 101 -0.51 2.01 -9.27
C ILE A 101 -1.70 2.43 -10.13
N GLY A 102 -2.35 1.45 -10.75
CA GLY A 102 -3.59 1.65 -11.50
C GLY A 102 -4.76 2.05 -10.59
N LEU A 103 -5.52 3.07 -10.98
CA LEU A 103 -6.61 3.59 -10.15
C LEU A 103 -7.82 2.65 -10.02
N GLY A 104 -7.87 1.52 -10.74
CA GLY A 104 -8.89 0.49 -10.57
C GLY A 104 -9.03 -0.03 -9.15
N ILE A 105 -7.92 -0.02 -8.39
CA ILE A 105 -7.96 -0.38 -6.95
C ILE A 105 -8.88 0.55 -6.14
N MET A 106 -8.97 1.82 -6.51
CA MET A 106 -9.84 2.79 -5.84
C MET A 106 -11.31 2.55 -6.14
N GLU A 107 -11.63 2.00 -7.30
CA GLU A 107 -13.01 1.61 -7.62
C GLU A 107 -13.51 0.54 -6.65
N HIS A 108 -12.71 -0.50 -6.40
CA HIS A 108 -13.02 -1.52 -5.41
C HIS A 108 -13.10 -0.95 -3.99
N ALA A 109 -12.14 -0.10 -3.62
CA ALA A 109 -12.11 0.52 -2.30
C ALA A 109 -13.34 1.38 -2.04
N MET A 110 -13.71 2.25 -2.99
CA MET A 110 -14.85 3.16 -2.83
C MET A 110 -16.22 2.46 -2.88
N ARG A 111 -16.31 1.29 -3.53
CA ARG A 111 -17.55 0.49 -3.58
C ARG A 111 -17.74 -0.41 -2.36
N THR A 112 -16.71 -0.65 -1.57
CA THR A 112 -16.75 -1.57 -0.43
C THR A 112 -16.99 -0.80 0.85
N PRO A 113 -18.10 -1.03 1.57
CA PRO A 113 -18.41 -0.34 2.83
C PRO A 113 -17.27 -0.50 3.87
N PRO A 114 -17.14 0.45 4.83
CA PRO A 114 -16.02 0.45 5.77
C PRO A 114 -16.01 -0.72 6.75
N ASP A 115 -17.11 -1.42 6.92
CA ASP A 115 -17.27 -2.64 7.74
C ASP A 115 -17.01 -3.94 6.96
N GLN A 116 -16.68 -3.83 5.67
CA GLN A 116 -16.38 -4.95 4.78
C GLN A 116 -14.98 -4.78 4.19
N ILE A 117 -14.47 -5.84 3.59
CA ILE A 117 -13.18 -5.85 2.89
C ILE A 117 -13.37 -6.54 1.54
N TYR A 118 -12.89 -5.89 0.48
CA TYR A 118 -12.73 -6.50 -0.83
C TYR A 118 -11.31 -7.05 -0.95
N LEU A 119 -11.17 -8.36 -1.10
CA LEU A 119 -9.89 -9.02 -1.32
C LEU A 119 -9.54 -8.99 -2.81
N LEU A 120 -8.40 -8.39 -3.15
CA LEU A 120 -7.90 -8.38 -4.52
C LEU A 120 -7.41 -9.77 -4.94
N SER A 121 -7.77 -10.20 -6.14
CA SER A 121 -7.23 -11.41 -6.74
C SER A 121 -5.77 -11.20 -7.20
N GLN A 122 -5.06 -12.29 -7.48
CA GLN A 122 -3.69 -12.20 -8.01
C GLN A 122 -3.66 -11.49 -9.38
N GLU A 123 -4.69 -11.70 -10.19
CA GLU A 123 -4.90 -11.04 -11.47
C GLU A 123 -5.09 -9.53 -11.29
N GLU A 124 -5.93 -9.12 -10.36
CA GLU A 124 -6.16 -7.70 -10.05
C GLU A 124 -4.92 -7.03 -9.47
N LEU A 125 -4.14 -7.72 -8.62
CA LEU A 125 -2.86 -7.22 -8.12
C LEU A 125 -1.88 -6.93 -9.26
N SER A 126 -1.85 -7.78 -10.29
CA SER A 126 -1.05 -7.58 -11.48
C SER A 126 -1.62 -6.49 -12.39
N GLU A 127 -2.92 -6.50 -12.61
CA GLU A 127 -3.61 -5.54 -13.49
C GLU A 127 -3.43 -4.09 -12.99
N TYR A 128 -3.48 -3.90 -11.67
CA TYR A 128 -3.32 -2.58 -11.07
C TYR A 128 -1.87 -2.23 -10.72
N ASP A 129 -0.90 -3.02 -11.15
CA ASP A 129 0.51 -2.81 -10.84
C ASP A 129 0.83 -2.76 -9.33
N MET A 130 -0.01 -3.42 -8.50
CA MET A 130 0.25 -3.57 -7.06
C MET A 130 1.43 -4.50 -6.78
N VAL A 131 1.76 -5.37 -7.73
CA VAL A 131 2.97 -6.18 -7.72
C VAL A 131 3.84 -5.76 -8.90
N THR A 132 5.15 -5.67 -8.67
CA THR A 132 6.12 -5.54 -9.74
C THR A 132 6.37 -6.94 -10.25
N ALA A 133 6.08 -7.18 -11.54
CA ALA A 133 6.35 -8.50 -12.13
C ALA A 133 7.78 -8.92 -11.82
N ALA A 134 7.96 -10.14 -11.32
CA ALA A 134 9.25 -10.78 -11.34
C ALA A 134 9.66 -10.89 -12.82
N LYS A 135 10.60 -10.03 -13.23
CA LYS A 135 11.21 -10.08 -14.55
C LYS A 135 12.22 -11.22 -14.63
#